data_b702eeace156e1efeb18ac8fbdd87020
#
_entry.id   b702eeace156e1efeb18ac8fbdd87020
#
_cell.length_a   1.000
_cell.length_b   1.000
_cell.length_c   1.000
_cell.angle_alpha   90.00
_cell.angle_beta   90.00
_cell.angle_gamma   90.00
#
_symmetry.space_group_name_H-M   'P 1'
#
loop_
_entity.id
_entity.type
_entity.pdbx_description
1 polymer ?
#
loop_
_entity_poly.entity_id
_entity_poly.type
_entity_poly.pdbx_seq_one_letter_code
_entity_poly.pdbx_strand_id
1 'polypeptide(L)'
;MDSKERHMEADGELNQLISFVVGEEEYGLDILRVKEVIRIREITRLPKAPGFVKGIINLRGDVIPIIDLRDKFGLEHQEYTTTTRVIVVDVDDKLVGMVVDAASQVVRIPAGQIDPPPPIAGGLSTEYIRGVGKLDDRLVILLNINRILTQEEKVELRKMEKSIKETAPPGGTEGAEIQAPTEELVLSGDAT
;
A
#
# COMPACT_ATOMS: atom_id res chain seq x y z
N MET A 1 3.38 23.61 -35.40
CA MET A 1 2.56 23.27 -34.25
C MET A 1 3.19 23.87 -33.01
N ASP A 2 2.55 24.90 -32.51
CA ASP A 2 3.08 25.78 -31.49
C ASP A 2 3.12 25.13 -30.11
N SER A 3 4.14 25.45 -29.34
CA SER A 3 4.30 24.98 -27.95
C SER A 3 3.12 25.38 -27.03
N LYS A 4 2.31 26.36 -27.45
CA LYS A 4 1.09 26.79 -26.79
C LYS A 4 -0.08 25.80 -26.92
N GLU A 5 -0.19 25.10 -28.05
CA GLU A 5 -1.27 24.13 -28.26
C GLU A 5 -1.06 22.86 -27.43
N ARG A 6 0.20 22.44 -27.22
CA ARG A 6 0.53 21.31 -26.32
C ARG A 6 0.26 21.61 -24.83
N HIS A 7 0.28 22.88 -24.43
CA HIS A 7 -0.05 23.29 -23.06
C HIS A 7 -1.57 23.30 -22.80
N MET A 8 -2.36 23.60 -23.82
CA MET A 8 -3.84 23.65 -23.68
C MET A 8 -4.50 22.27 -23.65
N GLU A 9 -3.91 21.25 -24.28
CA GLU A 9 -4.38 19.87 -24.20
C GLU A 9 -4.03 19.20 -22.86
N ALA A 10 -2.93 19.60 -22.22
CA ALA A 10 -2.52 19.10 -20.91
C ALA A 10 -3.37 19.67 -19.76
N ASP A 11 -3.97 20.83 -19.91
CA ASP A 11 -4.81 21.49 -18.87
C ASP A 11 -6.19 20.81 -18.72
N GLY A 12 -6.58 19.96 -19.66
CA GLY A 12 -7.87 19.24 -19.63
C GLY A 12 -7.79 17.85 -18.97
N GLU A 13 -6.60 17.27 -18.81
CA GLU A 13 -6.42 15.95 -18.25
C GLU A 13 -6.30 16.00 -16.72
N LEU A 14 -7.30 15.43 -16.04
CA LEU A 14 -7.33 15.33 -14.58
C LEU A 14 -6.73 14.00 -14.14
N ASN A 15 -5.64 14.06 -13.37
CA ASN A 15 -5.10 12.89 -12.69
C ASN A 15 -5.92 12.63 -11.43
N GLN A 16 -6.59 11.49 -11.37
CA GLN A 16 -7.29 11.03 -10.17
C GLN A 16 -6.34 10.18 -9.33
N LEU A 17 -6.11 10.62 -8.12
CA LEU A 17 -5.13 10.02 -7.22
C LEU A 17 -5.79 9.70 -5.90
N ILE A 18 -5.39 8.60 -5.30
CA ILE A 18 -5.61 8.43 -3.87
C ILE A 18 -4.47 9.08 -3.12
N SER A 19 -4.79 10.00 -2.20
CA SER A 19 -3.78 10.61 -1.35
C SER A 19 -3.65 9.86 -0.02
N PHE A 20 -2.44 9.79 0.48
CA PHE A 20 -2.09 9.16 1.74
C PHE A 20 -0.85 9.78 2.35
N VAL A 21 -0.66 9.56 3.63
CA VAL A 21 0.44 10.13 4.42
C VAL A 21 1.42 9.03 4.80
N VAL A 22 2.71 9.33 4.65
CA VAL A 22 3.82 8.53 5.20
C VAL A 22 4.82 9.51 5.82
N GLY A 23 5.04 9.42 7.11
CA GLY A 23 5.82 10.41 7.84
C GLY A 23 5.09 11.75 7.89
N GLU A 24 5.76 12.78 7.45
CA GLU A 24 5.23 14.15 7.42
C GLU A 24 4.73 14.57 6.02
N GLU A 25 4.93 13.71 5.02
CA GLU A 25 4.67 14.05 3.62
C GLU A 25 3.38 13.37 3.11
N GLU A 26 2.70 14.07 2.20
CA GLU A 26 1.55 13.56 1.49
C GLU A 26 1.96 13.01 0.12
N TYR A 27 1.53 11.81 -0.15
CA TYR A 27 1.79 11.09 -1.39
C TYR A 27 0.50 10.84 -2.15
N GLY A 28 0.63 10.63 -3.46
CA GLY A 28 -0.48 10.28 -4.33
C GLY A 28 -0.14 9.10 -5.24
N LEU A 29 -1.12 8.21 -5.40
CA LEU A 29 -1.08 7.11 -6.35
C LEU A 29 -2.23 7.21 -7.32
N ASP A 30 -1.97 6.85 -8.59
CA ASP A 30 -3.02 6.73 -9.59
C ASP A 30 -4.10 5.76 -9.11
N ILE A 31 -5.34 6.25 -9.06
CA ILE A 31 -6.47 5.46 -8.57
C ILE A 31 -6.70 4.19 -9.39
N LEU A 32 -6.32 4.18 -10.66
CA LEU A 32 -6.44 3.01 -11.53
C LEU A 32 -5.54 1.84 -11.12
N ARG A 33 -4.49 2.12 -10.34
CA ARG A 33 -3.58 1.11 -9.78
C ARG A 33 -4.01 0.60 -8.42
N VAL A 34 -4.92 1.29 -7.76
CA VAL A 34 -5.41 0.92 -6.43
C VAL A 34 -6.59 -0.04 -6.58
N LYS A 35 -6.49 -1.20 -5.98
CA LYS A 35 -7.58 -2.17 -5.92
C LYS A 35 -8.50 -1.88 -4.76
N GLU A 36 -7.93 -1.68 -3.58
CA GLU A 36 -8.68 -1.30 -2.39
C GLU A 36 -7.78 -0.69 -1.30
N VAL A 37 -8.41 -0.04 -0.35
CA VAL A 37 -7.76 0.46 0.87
C VAL A 37 -8.43 -0.19 2.06
N ILE A 38 -7.65 -0.88 2.87
CA ILE A 38 -8.15 -1.61 4.03
C ILE A 38 -7.50 -1.11 5.32
N ARG A 39 -8.15 -1.38 6.44
CA ARG A 39 -7.52 -1.21 7.75
C ARG A 39 -6.38 -2.20 7.91
N ILE A 40 -5.36 -1.80 8.66
CA ILE A 40 -4.28 -2.73 9.01
C ILE A 40 -4.86 -3.97 9.68
N ARG A 41 -4.37 -5.12 9.28
CA ARG A 41 -4.72 -6.44 9.83
C ARG A 41 -3.47 -7.09 10.40
N GLU A 42 -3.67 -8.18 11.10
CA GLU A 42 -2.55 -9.00 11.52
C GLU A 42 -1.74 -9.48 10.29
N ILE A 43 -0.45 -9.16 10.31
CA ILE A 43 0.50 -9.54 9.27
C ILE A 43 1.20 -10.81 9.72
N THR A 44 1.02 -11.88 8.95
CA THR A 44 1.73 -13.13 9.20
C THR A 44 3.16 -13.02 8.67
N ARG A 45 4.12 -13.12 9.56
CA ARG A 45 5.54 -13.11 9.19
C ARG A 45 5.92 -14.45 8.56
N LEU A 46 6.65 -14.38 7.46
CA LEU A 46 7.16 -15.57 6.79
C LEU A 46 8.63 -15.77 7.11
N PRO A 47 9.04 -16.97 7.51
CA PRO A 47 10.45 -17.34 7.57
C PRO A 47 11.08 -17.18 6.18
N LYS A 48 12.27 -16.58 6.13
CA LYS A 48 13.02 -16.35 4.88
C LYS A 48 12.32 -15.40 3.87
N ALA A 49 11.38 -14.57 4.31
CA ALA A 49 10.87 -13.49 3.47
C ALA A 49 11.99 -12.47 3.16
N PRO A 50 11.96 -11.83 1.99
CA PRO A 50 12.87 -10.73 1.70
C PRO A 50 12.77 -9.63 2.76
N GLY A 51 13.88 -8.93 3.05
CA GLY A 51 13.94 -7.96 4.14
C GLY A 51 12.97 -6.78 4.02
N PHE A 52 12.58 -6.42 2.81
CA PHE A 52 11.59 -5.37 2.54
C PHE A 52 10.13 -5.84 2.71
N VAL A 53 9.88 -7.15 2.79
CA VAL A 53 8.56 -7.73 3.02
C VAL A 53 8.31 -7.90 4.50
N LYS A 54 7.29 -7.25 5.04
CA LYS A 54 6.88 -7.39 6.44
C LYS A 54 6.24 -8.73 6.75
N GLY A 55 5.61 -9.31 5.77
CA GLY A 55 4.88 -10.57 5.86
C GLY A 55 3.79 -10.62 4.79
N ILE A 56 2.76 -11.38 5.09
CA ILE A 56 1.61 -11.57 4.20
C ILE A 56 0.31 -11.34 4.96
N ILE A 57 -0.73 -10.97 4.23
CA ILE A 57 -2.11 -11.03 4.68
C ILE A 57 -2.92 -11.94 3.78
N ASN A 58 -4.00 -12.50 4.31
CA ASN A 58 -5.03 -13.15 3.50
C ASN A 58 -6.16 -12.15 3.25
N LEU A 59 -6.43 -11.88 2.00
CA LEU A 59 -7.53 -11.02 1.57
C LEU A 59 -8.44 -11.81 0.64
N ARG A 60 -9.55 -12.29 1.17
CA ARG A 60 -10.56 -13.09 0.44
C ARG A 60 -10.00 -14.33 -0.25
N GLY A 61 -9.02 -14.98 0.36
CA GLY A 61 -8.35 -16.17 -0.19
C GLY A 61 -7.07 -15.88 -0.96
N ASP A 62 -6.82 -14.62 -1.32
CA ASP A 62 -5.58 -14.21 -1.94
C ASP A 62 -4.51 -13.89 -0.88
N VAL A 63 -3.33 -14.46 -1.05
CA VAL A 63 -2.17 -14.18 -0.21
C VAL A 63 -1.44 -12.97 -0.79
N ILE A 64 -1.43 -11.87 -0.04
CA ILE A 64 -0.88 -10.60 -0.48
C ILE A 64 0.37 -10.26 0.34
N PRO A 65 1.53 -10.08 -0.31
CA PRO A 65 2.73 -9.59 0.36
C PRO A 65 2.55 -8.16 0.82
N ILE A 66 3.06 -7.86 2.00
CA ILE A 66 2.98 -6.53 2.63
C ILE A 66 4.36 -5.90 2.69
N ILE A 67 4.46 -4.70 2.17
CA ILE A 67 5.61 -3.83 2.32
C ILE A 67 5.24 -2.60 3.15
N ASP A 68 6.17 -2.08 3.92
CA ASP A 68 5.97 -0.85 4.69
C ASP A 68 6.67 0.31 3.96
N LEU A 69 5.90 1.34 3.62
CA LEU A 69 6.46 2.48 2.90
C LEU A 69 7.40 3.33 3.77
N ARG A 70 7.24 3.32 5.10
CA ARG A 70 8.22 3.95 5.99
C ARG A 70 9.59 3.32 5.84
N ASP A 71 9.66 2.00 5.87
CA ASP A 71 10.91 1.28 5.65
C ASP A 71 11.47 1.52 4.25
N LYS A 72 10.58 1.51 3.26
CA LYS A 72 10.96 1.74 1.87
C LYS A 72 11.56 3.13 1.64
N PHE A 73 11.05 4.12 2.36
CA PHE A 73 11.54 5.51 2.28
C PHE A 73 12.67 5.81 3.28
N GLY A 74 13.13 4.81 4.04
CA GLY A 74 14.20 4.99 5.02
C GLY A 74 13.80 5.82 6.24
N LEU A 75 12.51 5.86 6.55
CA LEU A 75 11.98 6.53 7.74
C LEU A 75 12.02 5.60 8.95
N GLU A 76 12.03 6.19 10.14
CA GLU A 76 11.95 5.42 11.38
C GLU A 76 10.67 4.59 11.43
N HIS A 77 10.82 3.36 11.91
CA HIS A 77 9.68 2.50 12.17
C HIS A 77 8.77 3.11 13.23
N GLN A 78 7.48 3.06 12.98
CA GLN A 78 6.45 3.41 13.96
C GLN A 78 5.46 2.27 14.13
N GLU A 79 4.93 2.16 15.34
CA GLU A 79 3.84 1.21 15.60
C GLU A 79 2.59 1.58 14.80
N TYR A 80 1.89 0.56 14.35
CA TYR A 80 0.65 0.76 13.62
C TYR A 80 -0.45 1.30 14.55
N THR A 81 -1.19 2.26 14.05
CA THR A 81 -2.25 2.94 14.79
C THR A 81 -3.62 2.66 14.17
N THR A 82 -4.66 3.22 14.74
CA THR A 82 -6.03 3.13 14.18
C THR A 82 -6.18 3.84 12.84
N THR A 83 -5.27 4.78 12.50
CA THR A 83 -5.25 5.47 11.21
C THR A 83 -4.47 4.72 10.15
N THR A 84 -3.57 3.80 10.53
CA THR A 84 -2.76 2.98 9.61
C THR A 84 -3.66 2.24 8.62
N ARG A 85 -3.27 2.28 7.35
CA ARG A 85 -3.99 1.62 6.25
C ARG A 85 -3.05 0.75 5.44
N VAL A 86 -3.62 -0.20 4.76
CA VAL A 86 -2.95 -0.95 3.70
C VAL A 86 -3.63 -0.58 2.38
N ILE A 87 -2.86 -0.04 1.47
CA ILE A 87 -3.30 0.24 0.10
C ILE A 87 -2.89 -0.97 -0.73
N VAL A 88 -3.88 -1.71 -1.23
CA VAL A 88 -3.64 -2.85 -2.11
C VAL A 88 -3.57 -2.34 -3.54
N VAL A 89 -2.44 -2.58 -4.17
CA VAL A 89 -2.12 -2.09 -5.51
C VAL A 89 -1.74 -3.23 -6.44
N ASP A 90 -1.88 -2.96 -7.72
CA ASP A 90 -1.39 -3.83 -8.78
C ASP A 90 0.00 -3.36 -9.25
N VAL A 91 0.98 -4.22 -9.09
CA VAL A 91 2.35 -4.04 -9.56
C VAL A 91 2.69 -5.17 -10.52
N ASP A 92 2.76 -4.90 -11.81
CA ASP A 92 3.04 -5.88 -12.85
C ASP A 92 2.16 -7.14 -12.75
N ASP A 93 0.84 -6.95 -12.69
CA ASP A 93 -0.20 -7.98 -12.54
C ASP A 93 -0.12 -8.77 -11.22
N LYS A 94 0.49 -8.18 -10.20
CA LYS A 94 0.60 -8.76 -8.85
C LYS A 94 0.03 -7.82 -7.81
N LEU A 95 -0.76 -8.36 -6.90
CA LEU A 95 -1.26 -7.59 -5.77
C LEU A 95 -0.18 -7.46 -4.70
N VAL A 96 0.06 -6.25 -4.27
CA VAL A 96 0.98 -5.90 -3.18
C VAL A 96 0.25 -4.95 -2.24
N GLY A 97 0.34 -5.20 -0.96
CA GLY A 97 -0.17 -4.29 0.07
C GLY A 97 0.92 -3.36 0.56
N MET A 98 0.65 -2.07 0.55
CA MET A 98 1.55 -1.04 1.06
C MET A 98 0.98 -0.45 2.35
N VAL A 99 1.74 -0.54 3.44
CA VAL A 99 1.38 0.09 4.71
C VAL A 99 1.70 1.57 4.63
N VAL A 100 0.71 2.39 4.98
CA VAL A 100 0.79 3.84 5.07
C VAL A 100 0.24 4.33 6.41
N ASP A 101 0.67 5.49 6.87
CA ASP A 101 0.26 6.01 8.18
C ASP A 101 -1.22 6.39 8.21
N ALA A 102 -1.70 6.97 7.11
CA ALA A 102 -3.11 7.26 6.89
C ALA A 102 -3.42 7.34 5.40
N ALA A 103 -4.59 6.89 4.99
CA ALA A 103 -5.14 7.18 3.67
C ALA A 103 -6.23 8.23 3.80
N SER A 104 -6.14 9.28 2.98
CA SER A 104 -6.99 10.45 3.13
C SER A 104 -8.21 10.40 2.21
N GLN A 105 -8.01 10.72 0.94
CA GLN A 105 -9.12 10.93 0.02
C GLN A 105 -8.69 10.76 -1.45
N VAL A 106 -9.66 10.72 -2.33
CA VAL A 106 -9.41 10.83 -3.77
C VAL A 106 -9.26 12.31 -4.11
N VAL A 107 -8.12 12.69 -4.66
CA VAL A 107 -7.83 14.03 -5.13
C VAL A 107 -7.73 14.05 -6.66
N ARG A 108 -8.01 15.21 -7.25
CA ARG A 108 -7.89 15.44 -8.69
C ARG A 108 -6.91 16.58 -8.91
N ILE A 109 -5.85 16.30 -9.65
CA ILE A 109 -4.83 17.29 -9.94
C ILE A 109 -4.73 17.45 -11.47
N PRO A 110 -4.96 18.66 -12.00
CA PRO A 110 -4.73 18.94 -13.42
C PRO A 110 -3.30 18.64 -13.81
N ALA A 111 -3.08 18.09 -15.01
CA ALA A 111 -1.73 17.75 -15.49
C ALA A 111 -0.80 18.98 -15.50
N GLY A 112 -1.33 20.17 -15.76
CA GLY A 112 -0.59 21.43 -15.72
C GLY A 112 -0.13 21.87 -14.31
N GLN A 113 -0.66 21.26 -13.25
CA GLN A 113 -0.25 21.50 -11.86
C GLN A 113 0.69 20.45 -11.31
N ILE A 114 1.21 19.59 -12.15
CA ILE A 114 2.19 18.56 -11.80
C ILE A 114 3.55 18.97 -12.35
N ASP A 115 4.47 19.28 -11.46
CA ASP A 115 5.85 19.53 -11.79
C ASP A 115 6.66 18.21 -11.88
N PRO A 116 7.71 18.14 -12.72
CA PRO A 116 8.61 17.01 -12.70
C PRO A 116 9.31 16.88 -11.34
N PRO A 117 9.78 15.67 -10.97
CA PRO A 117 10.46 15.48 -9.70
C PRO A 117 11.68 16.40 -9.62
N PRO A 118 11.83 17.17 -8.53
CA PRO A 118 13.00 18.00 -8.34
C PRO A 118 14.25 17.11 -8.24
N PRO A 119 15.42 17.57 -8.67
CA PRO A 119 16.68 16.89 -8.41
C PRO A 119 16.97 17.00 -6.91
N ILE A 120 16.50 16.02 -6.13
CA ILE A 120 16.68 16.05 -4.69
C ILE A 120 18.04 15.46 -4.34
N ALA A 121 18.89 16.31 -3.82
CA ALA A 121 20.00 15.90 -3.01
C ALA A 121 19.46 15.49 -1.63
N GLY A 122 19.35 14.21 -1.35
CA GLY A 122 19.04 13.73 0.00
C GLY A 122 18.04 12.58 0.06
N GLY A 123 18.55 11.37 0.01
CA GLY A 123 17.99 10.21 0.70
C GLY A 123 16.76 9.51 0.11
N LEU A 124 15.87 10.19 -0.53
CA LEU A 124 14.77 9.56 -1.27
C LEU A 124 15.22 9.28 -2.69
N SER A 125 15.23 8.03 -3.08
CA SER A 125 15.46 7.67 -4.47
C SER A 125 14.37 8.33 -5.33
N THR A 126 14.75 9.26 -6.19
CA THR A 126 13.82 9.93 -7.12
C THR A 126 13.25 8.97 -8.16
N GLU A 127 13.72 7.75 -8.17
CA GLU A 127 13.35 6.73 -9.17
C GLU A 127 11.88 6.38 -9.14
N TYR A 128 11.24 6.40 -7.96
CA TYR A 128 9.83 6.10 -7.83
C TYR A 128 8.92 7.33 -7.73
N ILE A 129 9.48 8.54 -7.82
CA ILE A 129 8.70 9.78 -7.87
C ILE A 129 8.39 10.12 -9.33
N ARG A 130 7.10 10.21 -9.65
CA ARG A 130 6.62 10.63 -10.97
C ARG A 130 6.66 12.15 -11.13
N GLY A 131 6.37 12.87 -10.05
CA GLY A 131 6.29 14.33 -10.03
C GLY A 131 5.77 14.84 -8.71
N VAL A 132 5.56 16.15 -8.63
CA VAL A 132 4.99 16.82 -7.47
C VAL A 132 3.77 17.61 -7.92
N GLY A 133 2.61 17.23 -7.42
CA GLY A 133 1.36 17.94 -7.69
C GLY A 133 1.15 19.07 -6.70
N LYS A 134 0.63 20.17 -7.20
CA LYS A 134 0.19 21.32 -6.38
C LYS A 134 -1.31 21.25 -6.20
N LEU A 135 -1.74 21.13 -4.96
CA LEU A 135 -3.16 21.06 -4.63
C LEU A 135 -3.46 22.11 -3.55
N ASP A 136 -4.09 23.20 -3.93
CA ASP A 136 -4.32 24.34 -3.07
C ASP A 136 -3.01 24.83 -2.41
N ASP A 137 -2.92 24.77 -1.08
CA ASP A 137 -1.75 25.20 -0.30
C ASP A 137 -0.79 24.05 0.07
N ARG A 138 -0.99 22.85 -0.51
CA ARG A 138 -0.18 21.66 -0.17
C ARG A 138 0.42 21.02 -1.40
N LEU A 139 1.50 20.29 -1.18
CA LEU A 139 2.18 19.50 -2.19
C LEU A 139 1.86 18.02 -2.01
N VAL A 140 1.63 17.33 -3.10
CA VAL A 140 1.41 15.89 -3.14
C VAL A 140 2.49 15.24 -4.00
N ILE A 141 3.26 14.33 -3.41
CA ILE A 141 4.34 13.62 -4.10
C ILE A 141 3.72 12.45 -4.86
N LEU A 142 3.75 12.49 -6.19
CA LEU A 142 3.17 11.48 -7.06
C LEU A 142 4.13 10.31 -7.22
N LEU A 143 3.67 9.11 -6.85
CA LEU A 143 4.48 7.91 -6.94
C LEU A 143 4.23 7.14 -8.24
N ASN A 144 5.29 6.56 -8.78
CA ASN A 144 5.21 5.56 -9.84
C ASN A 144 5.24 4.18 -9.20
N ILE A 145 4.09 3.53 -9.13
CA ILE A 145 3.95 2.24 -8.45
C ILE A 145 4.82 1.14 -9.07
N ASN A 146 5.04 1.19 -10.38
CA ASN A 146 5.85 0.18 -11.05
C ASN A 146 7.35 0.30 -10.71
N ARG A 147 7.77 1.44 -10.15
CA ARG A 147 9.14 1.71 -9.74
C ARG A 147 9.35 1.68 -8.23
N ILE A 148 8.28 1.52 -7.46
CA ILE A 148 8.40 1.45 -5.99
C ILE A 148 9.17 0.21 -5.54
N LEU A 149 9.12 -0.85 -6.33
CA LEU A 149 9.93 -2.05 -6.17
C LEU A 149 11.03 -2.09 -7.23
N THR A 150 12.24 -2.43 -6.83
CA THR A 150 13.34 -2.68 -7.77
C THR A 150 13.08 -3.97 -8.54
N GLN A 151 13.83 -4.20 -9.61
CA GLN A 151 13.69 -5.43 -10.41
C GLN A 151 14.06 -6.67 -9.57
N GLU A 152 15.07 -6.56 -8.72
CA GLU A 152 15.51 -7.60 -7.79
C GLU A 152 14.38 -7.93 -6.80
N GLU A 153 13.78 -6.92 -6.19
CA GLU A 153 12.66 -7.08 -5.26
C GLU A 153 11.44 -7.74 -5.92
N LYS A 154 11.14 -7.38 -7.16
CA LYS A 154 10.06 -8.02 -7.94
C LYS A 154 10.36 -9.50 -8.21
N VAL A 155 11.60 -9.85 -8.50
CA VAL A 155 12.02 -11.25 -8.67
C VAL A 155 11.89 -12.02 -7.35
N GLU A 156 12.31 -11.44 -6.24
CA GLU A 156 12.20 -12.05 -4.92
C GLU A 156 10.74 -12.30 -4.52
N LEU A 157 9.85 -11.34 -4.76
CA LEU A 157 8.41 -11.51 -4.54
C LEU A 157 7.83 -12.67 -5.36
N ARG A 158 8.19 -12.79 -6.63
CA ARG A 158 7.74 -13.90 -7.48
C ARG A 158 8.21 -15.26 -6.96
N LYS A 159 9.44 -15.35 -6.46
CA LYS A 159 9.97 -16.58 -5.85
C LYS A 159 9.21 -16.93 -4.58
N MET A 160 8.94 -15.94 -3.73
CA MET A 160 8.18 -16.11 -2.50
C MET A 160 6.77 -16.63 -2.77
N GLU A 161 6.05 -16.03 -3.72
CA GLU A 161 4.70 -16.47 -4.10
C GLU A 161 4.66 -17.92 -4.61
N LYS A 162 5.66 -18.33 -5.40
CA LYS A 162 5.77 -19.73 -5.86
C LYS A 162 5.95 -20.67 -4.69
N SER A 163 6.82 -20.33 -3.74
CA SER A 163 7.06 -21.16 -2.55
C SER A 163 5.80 -21.30 -1.68
N ILE A 164 5.02 -20.25 -1.55
CA ILE A 164 3.75 -20.27 -0.80
C ILE A 164 2.74 -21.21 -1.49
N LYS A 165 2.62 -21.12 -2.82
CA LYS A 165 1.70 -21.97 -3.59
C LYS A 165 2.09 -23.45 -3.58
N GLU A 166 3.39 -23.75 -3.56
CA GLU A 166 3.91 -25.12 -3.51
C GLU A 166 3.78 -25.74 -2.12
N THR A 167 3.75 -24.93 -1.06
CA THR A 167 3.64 -25.41 0.32
C THR A 167 2.20 -25.47 0.82
N ALA A 168 1.25 -24.88 0.09
CA ALA A 168 -0.17 -24.96 0.43
C ALA A 168 -0.68 -26.39 0.12
N PRO A 169 -1.35 -27.07 1.05
CA PRO A 169 -1.94 -28.38 0.79
C PRO A 169 -3.00 -28.27 -0.30
N PRO A 170 -3.10 -29.24 -1.22
CA PRO A 170 -4.12 -29.22 -2.25
C PRO A 170 -5.49 -29.43 -1.64
N GLY A 171 -6.33 -28.39 -1.69
CA GLY A 171 -7.76 -28.48 -1.42
C GLY A 171 -8.12 -28.49 0.07
N GLY A 172 -8.50 -27.35 0.56
CA GLY A 172 -9.14 -27.17 1.85
C GLY A 172 -10.16 -26.05 1.78
N THR A 173 -11.21 -26.26 1.00
CA THR A 173 -12.51 -25.67 1.27
C THR A 173 -13.13 -26.44 2.41
N GLU A 174 -13.02 -25.94 3.63
CA GLU A 174 -14.03 -26.21 4.65
C GLU A 174 -13.87 -25.15 5.74
N GLY A 175 -14.99 -24.47 6.00
CA GLY A 175 -15.12 -23.48 7.05
C GLY A 175 -14.82 -24.10 8.42
N ALA A 176 -13.81 -23.57 9.06
CA ALA A 176 -13.69 -23.71 10.49
C ALA A 176 -14.56 -22.61 11.13
N GLU A 177 -15.79 -22.95 11.45
CA GLU A 177 -16.57 -22.24 12.45
C GLU A 177 -15.78 -22.28 13.75
N ILE A 178 -15.20 -21.17 14.12
CA ILE A 178 -14.69 -20.99 15.48
C ILE A 178 -15.92 -20.75 16.34
N GLN A 179 -16.37 -21.81 17.01
CA GLN A 179 -17.34 -21.71 18.10
C GLN A 179 -16.69 -20.89 19.21
N ALA A 180 -17.30 -19.77 19.52
CA ALA A 180 -16.99 -19.01 20.72
C ALA A 180 -17.22 -19.88 21.97
N PRO A 181 -16.34 -19.84 22.99
CA PRO A 181 -16.61 -20.51 24.24
C PRO A 181 -17.80 -19.82 24.93
N THR A 182 -18.87 -20.57 25.13
CA THR A 182 -19.98 -20.21 26.00
C THR A 182 -19.46 -20.16 27.43
N GLU A 183 -19.39 -18.98 27.99
CA GLU A 183 -19.27 -18.81 29.45
C GLU A 183 -20.53 -19.30 30.12
N GLU A 184 -20.40 -20.45 30.74
CA GLU A 184 -21.41 -20.98 31.64
C GLU A 184 -21.34 -20.20 32.96
N LEU A 185 -22.33 -19.34 33.15
CA LEU A 185 -22.54 -18.59 34.39
C LEU A 185 -23.04 -19.55 35.47
N VAL A 186 -22.14 -20.04 36.31
CA VAL A 186 -22.53 -20.78 37.52
C VAL A 186 -22.92 -19.79 38.59
N LEU A 187 -24.22 -19.56 38.71
CA LEU A 187 -24.84 -18.99 39.92
C LEU A 187 -24.91 -20.07 40.97
N SER A 188 -23.99 -20.10 41.92
CA SER A 188 -24.23 -20.78 43.20
C SER A 188 -24.66 -19.73 44.21
N GLY A 189 -25.97 -19.67 44.38
CA GLY A 189 -26.52 -19.13 45.59
C GLY A 189 -26.29 -20.11 46.72
N ASP A 190 -25.83 -19.62 47.82
CA ASP A 190 -26.07 -20.29 49.09
C ASP A 190 -26.45 -19.28 50.16
N ALA A 191 -27.65 -19.47 50.62
CA ALA A 191 -28.22 -18.81 51.79
C ALA A 191 -27.90 -19.62 53.03
N THR A 192 -27.33 -18.99 54.03
CA THR A 192 -27.72 -19.17 55.43
C THR A 192 -27.09 -18.10 56.30
#